data_041d2ae3661701c3273ee707c5a145a5
#
_entry.id   041d2ae3661701c3273ee707c5a145a5
#
_cell.length_a   1.000
_cell.length_b   1.000
_cell.length_c   1.000
_cell.angle_alpha   90.00
_cell.angle_beta   90.00
_cell.angle_gamma   90.00
#
_symmetry.space_group_name_H-M   'P 1'
#
loop_
_entity.id
_entity.type
_entity.pdbx_description
1 polymer ?
#
loop_
_entity_poly.entity_id
_entity_poly.type
_entity_poly.pdbx_seq_one_letter_code
_entity_poly.pdbx_strand_id
1 'polypeptide(L)'
;MSDPTAARPGALLRTLERRAPWIAAVTALVAALATMTSDPIGVFNDDGIYLLTAKALANGMGYVYPQLPGLPPAIHYPPAWPLLLAAVWKVAPAFPENISWFKLINPVVIAAAAAAAVLFGQRLLKLPWWVALGGVVAATLTVPVLLLTNLLLSEPLFLALLLPTLLVTERLVREGGVRLAIGAAVLVALLVLVRTLGGVVLVAGVMLLARERRWREMVLFGALTVALLMPWQLFVWRSSVGFPDELRGSYGPYLEWVADGYRAGGFPFLRAVVAKNLAATWAMLGVFFSPFITGATRHLLAALALLVFVGGLVGLAPRGRAPVTALALAGYLAIVVIWPFWVDRFLWVMWPLLMLVALAGAHLAFTRLRASGRPRFATGVVAVAALLGLGHEAYNVRGLASGWEHKASADMTAAGVMLVRHVNADRRLDGKLIAAELAPMLALYSGAQVLPVEILTPAEHVVDKDRAAHVDELVRIDRRFRPEVYVVLAAGPFYAALQAAPLDSGRTLLDVTPPGVPVRTLFVQTP
;
A
#
# COMPACT_ATOMS: atom_id res chain seq x y z
N MET A 1 -36.37 15.24 47.91
CA MET A 1 -36.47 15.31 46.44
C MET A 1 -35.04 15.31 45.88
N SER A 2 -34.54 14.17 45.46
CA SER A 2 -33.23 14.04 44.80
C SER A 2 -33.39 14.49 43.35
N ASP A 3 -32.55 15.45 42.92
CA ASP A 3 -32.50 16.00 41.57
C ASP A 3 -32.22 14.87 40.55
N PRO A 4 -33.11 14.58 39.59
CA PRO A 4 -32.93 13.51 38.63
C PRO A 4 -31.96 13.89 37.47
N THR A 5 -31.38 15.09 37.47
CA THR A 5 -30.57 15.61 36.35
C THR A 5 -29.05 15.50 36.54
N ALA A 6 -28.57 15.05 37.70
CA ALA A 6 -27.15 14.80 37.91
C ALA A 6 -26.72 13.48 37.24
N ALA A 7 -26.50 13.50 35.93
CA ALA A 7 -25.85 12.40 35.21
C ALA A 7 -24.50 12.08 35.88
N ARG A 8 -24.40 10.92 36.51
CA ARG A 8 -23.20 10.48 37.23
C ARG A 8 -22.01 10.59 36.25
N PRO A 9 -20.92 11.30 36.61
CA PRO A 9 -19.74 11.48 35.71
C PRO A 9 -19.24 10.18 35.06
N GLY A 10 -19.42 9.03 35.77
CA GLY A 10 -19.06 7.71 35.24
C GLY A 10 -20.02 7.17 34.15
N ALA A 11 -21.21 7.71 33.95
CA ALA A 11 -22.11 7.25 32.88
C ALA A 11 -21.72 7.89 31.54
N LEU A 12 -21.39 9.17 31.52
CA LEU A 12 -20.91 9.90 30.33
C LEU A 12 -19.59 9.29 29.81
N LEU A 13 -18.63 9.04 30.70
CA LEU A 13 -17.34 8.44 30.32
C LEU A 13 -17.52 7.06 29.71
N ARG A 14 -18.35 6.20 30.27
CA ARG A 14 -18.68 4.88 29.70
C ARG A 14 -19.36 4.98 28.35
N THR A 15 -20.18 5.98 28.15
CA THR A 15 -20.86 6.22 26.87
C THR A 15 -19.83 6.66 25.80
N LEU A 16 -18.91 7.57 26.15
CA LEU A 16 -17.82 8.00 25.25
C LEU A 16 -16.88 6.84 24.90
N GLU A 17 -16.50 6.02 25.88
CA GLU A 17 -15.68 4.83 25.65
C GLU A 17 -16.30 3.87 24.62
N ARG A 18 -17.61 3.60 24.75
CA ARG A 18 -18.35 2.74 23.80
C ARG A 18 -18.49 3.39 22.41
N ARG A 19 -18.56 4.71 22.34
CA ARG A 19 -18.70 5.45 21.08
C ARG A 19 -17.37 5.79 20.41
N ALA A 20 -16.25 5.66 21.11
CA ALA A 20 -14.92 6.01 20.58
C ALA A 20 -14.60 5.36 19.21
N PRO A 21 -14.90 4.07 18.95
CA PRO A 21 -14.69 3.49 17.63
C PRO A 21 -15.52 4.17 16.53
N TRP A 22 -16.77 4.53 16.82
CA TRP A 22 -17.65 5.22 15.87
C TRP A 22 -17.20 6.67 15.63
N ILE A 23 -16.72 7.35 16.66
CA ILE A 23 -16.13 8.69 16.52
C ILE A 23 -14.94 8.63 15.56
N ALA A 24 -14.02 7.67 15.76
CA ALA A 24 -12.89 7.48 14.85
C ALA A 24 -13.34 7.18 13.40
N ALA A 25 -14.33 6.29 13.24
CA ALA A 25 -14.88 5.96 11.93
C ALA A 25 -15.46 7.18 11.21
N VAL A 26 -16.30 7.95 11.88
CA VAL A 26 -16.94 9.15 11.32
C VAL A 26 -15.87 10.21 10.97
N THR A 27 -14.90 10.44 11.86
CA THR A 27 -13.80 11.39 11.62
C THR A 27 -12.98 10.97 10.40
N ALA A 28 -12.60 9.69 10.30
CA ALA A 28 -11.86 9.16 9.16
C ALA A 28 -12.66 9.27 7.85
N LEU A 29 -13.95 8.93 7.88
CA LEU A 29 -14.85 9.02 6.72
C LEU A 29 -14.97 10.47 6.24
N VAL A 30 -15.25 11.40 7.14
CA VAL A 30 -15.41 12.82 6.81
C VAL A 30 -14.11 13.38 6.24
N ALA A 31 -12.96 13.09 6.85
CA ALA A 31 -11.68 13.56 6.35
C ALA A 31 -11.36 12.98 4.96
N ALA A 32 -11.57 11.68 4.76
CA ALA A 32 -11.33 11.02 3.48
C ALA A 32 -12.26 11.55 2.36
N LEU A 33 -13.54 11.82 2.67
CA LEU A 33 -14.47 12.41 1.71
C LEU A 33 -14.15 13.88 1.42
N ALA A 34 -13.75 14.65 2.45
CA ALA A 34 -13.39 16.06 2.28
C ALA A 34 -12.12 16.28 1.43
N THR A 35 -11.21 15.28 1.43
CA THR A 35 -9.96 15.31 0.65
C THR A 35 -10.05 14.51 -0.66
N MET A 36 -11.20 13.94 -0.97
CA MET A 36 -11.40 13.16 -2.19
C MET A 36 -11.39 14.07 -3.42
N THR A 37 -10.52 13.76 -4.38
CA THR A 37 -10.40 14.52 -5.62
C THR A 37 -11.14 13.83 -6.78
N SER A 38 -11.44 14.60 -7.83
CA SER A 38 -11.97 14.10 -9.11
C SER A 38 -10.87 13.65 -10.08
N ASP A 39 -9.62 13.61 -9.63
CA ASP A 39 -8.49 13.21 -10.47
C ASP A 39 -8.69 11.83 -11.11
N PRO A 40 -8.21 11.62 -12.33
CA PRO A 40 -8.31 10.35 -13.02
C PRO A 40 -7.57 9.23 -12.25
N ILE A 41 -8.01 8.00 -12.46
CA ILE A 41 -7.38 6.78 -11.92
C ILE A 41 -6.36 6.25 -12.94
N GLY A 42 -5.36 5.52 -12.48
CA GLY A 42 -4.36 4.88 -13.33
C GLY A 42 -3.02 5.61 -13.38
N VAL A 43 -2.90 6.73 -12.67
CA VAL A 43 -1.68 7.55 -12.61
C VAL A 43 -0.53 6.82 -11.88
N PHE A 44 -0.86 5.98 -10.90
CA PHE A 44 0.12 5.25 -10.08
C PHE A 44 0.38 3.82 -10.56
N ASN A 45 0.11 3.51 -11.81
CA ASN A 45 0.27 2.20 -12.41
C ASN A 45 -0.60 1.10 -11.74
N ASP A 46 -0.40 0.82 -10.44
CA ASP A 46 -1.13 -0.22 -9.71
C ASP A 46 -2.65 -0.02 -9.72
N ASP A 47 -3.12 1.21 -9.50
CA ASP A 47 -4.54 1.57 -9.49
C ASP A 47 -5.18 1.36 -10.87
N GLY A 48 -4.45 1.65 -11.95
CA GLY A 48 -4.86 1.35 -13.31
C GLY A 48 -4.94 -0.16 -13.58
N ILE A 49 -3.93 -0.92 -13.17
CA ILE A 49 -3.89 -2.39 -13.33
C ILE A 49 -5.03 -3.05 -12.53
N TYR A 50 -5.26 -2.60 -11.28
CA TYR A 50 -6.40 -3.11 -10.48
C TYR A 50 -7.73 -2.91 -11.20
N LEU A 51 -7.93 -1.72 -11.79
CA LEU A 51 -9.18 -1.40 -12.44
C LEU A 51 -9.36 -2.12 -13.78
N LEU A 52 -8.29 -2.29 -14.57
CA LEU A 52 -8.30 -3.07 -15.81
C LEU A 52 -8.59 -4.55 -15.54
N THR A 53 -7.94 -5.14 -14.55
CA THR A 53 -8.20 -6.55 -14.18
C THR A 53 -9.60 -6.74 -13.58
N ALA A 54 -10.10 -5.75 -12.82
CA ALA A 54 -11.47 -5.74 -12.34
C ALA A 54 -12.49 -5.66 -13.49
N LYS A 55 -12.22 -4.84 -14.52
CA LYS A 55 -13.04 -4.75 -15.74
C LYS A 55 -13.07 -6.08 -16.49
N ALA A 56 -11.92 -6.75 -16.62
CA ALA A 56 -11.84 -8.07 -17.23
C ALA A 56 -12.69 -9.12 -16.48
N LEU A 57 -12.59 -9.15 -15.14
CA LEU A 57 -13.42 -10.00 -14.29
C LEU A 57 -14.91 -9.72 -14.43
N ALA A 58 -15.31 -8.43 -14.42
CA ALA A 58 -16.70 -8.02 -14.55
C ALA A 58 -17.30 -8.44 -15.90
N ASN A 59 -16.49 -8.42 -16.96
CA ASN A 59 -16.88 -8.80 -18.32
C ASN A 59 -16.78 -10.31 -18.60
N GLY A 60 -16.43 -11.13 -17.62
CA GLY A 60 -16.30 -12.58 -17.79
C GLY A 60 -15.06 -13.04 -18.55
N MET A 61 -14.09 -12.18 -18.78
CA MET A 61 -12.83 -12.52 -19.46
C MET A 61 -11.87 -13.34 -18.57
N GLY A 62 -12.19 -13.51 -17.29
CA GLY A 62 -11.30 -14.09 -16.31
C GLY A 62 -10.32 -13.08 -15.68
N TYR A 63 -9.37 -13.59 -14.88
CA TYR A 63 -8.36 -12.73 -14.23
C TYR A 63 -7.15 -12.58 -15.14
N VAL A 64 -7.23 -11.64 -16.06
CA VAL A 64 -6.25 -11.36 -17.13
C VAL A 64 -5.93 -9.88 -17.22
N TYR A 65 -4.86 -9.55 -17.93
CA TYR A 65 -4.50 -8.17 -18.31
C TYR A 65 -5.12 -7.84 -19.69
N PRO A 66 -6.28 -7.19 -19.75
CA PRO A 66 -7.01 -6.97 -21.01
C PRO A 66 -6.30 -5.98 -21.95
N GLN A 67 -5.42 -5.15 -21.43
CA GLN A 67 -4.65 -4.16 -22.19
C GLN A 67 -3.43 -4.75 -22.90
N LEU A 68 -3.01 -5.96 -22.56
CA LEU A 68 -1.82 -6.57 -23.12
C LEU A 68 -2.17 -7.55 -24.24
N PRO A 69 -1.32 -7.68 -25.28
CA PRO A 69 -1.50 -8.66 -26.35
C PRO A 69 -1.60 -10.08 -25.81
N GLY A 70 -2.55 -10.86 -26.32
CA GLY A 70 -2.76 -12.25 -25.91
C GLY A 70 -3.43 -12.42 -24.56
N LEU A 71 -3.88 -11.35 -23.91
CA LEU A 71 -4.61 -11.37 -22.65
C LEU A 71 -3.92 -12.24 -21.56
N PRO A 72 -2.64 -11.96 -21.24
CA PRO A 72 -1.92 -12.83 -20.30
C PRO A 72 -2.59 -12.83 -18.91
N PRO A 73 -2.49 -13.95 -18.17
CA PRO A 73 -3.06 -14.07 -16.82
C PRO A 73 -2.52 -13.01 -15.86
N ALA A 74 -3.41 -12.44 -15.03
CA ALA A 74 -3.02 -11.43 -14.06
C ALA A 74 -2.44 -12.10 -12.80
N ILE A 75 -1.13 -12.21 -12.73
CA ILE A 75 -0.40 -12.96 -11.69
C ILE A 75 0.37 -12.07 -10.70
N HIS A 76 0.42 -10.77 -10.92
CA HIS A 76 1.17 -9.84 -10.08
C HIS A 76 0.47 -9.57 -8.75
N TYR A 77 -0.79 -9.15 -8.82
CA TYR A 77 -1.58 -8.79 -7.65
C TYR A 77 -2.52 -9.90 -7.22
N PRO A 78 -2.66 -10.16 -5.90
CA PRO A 78 -3.69 -11.07 -5.41
C PRO A 78 -5.10 -10.57 -5.75
N PRO A 79 -6.09 -11.48 -5.95
CA PRO A 79 -7.34 -11.14 -6.63
C PRO A 79 -8.40 -10.45 -5.77
N ALA A 80 -8.27 -10.39 -4.43
CA ALA A 80 -9.38 -9.94 -3.59
C ALA A 80 -9.74 -8.45 -3.80
N TRP A 81 -8.76 -7.59 -4.01
CA TRP A 81 -9.02 -6.17 -4.31
C TRP A 81 -9.65 -5.99 -5.70
N PRO A 82 -9.10 -6.52 -6.80
CA PRO A 82 -9.76 -6.49 -8.10
C PRO A 82 -11.16 -7.11 -8.11
N LEU A 83 -11.42 -8.17 -7.34
CA LEU A 83 -12.76 -8.76 -7.22
C LEU A 83 -13.77 -7.79 -6.58
N LEU A 84 -13.36 -7.04 -5.55
CA LEU A 84 -14.19 -6.01 -4.95
C LEU A 84 -14.50 -4.89 -5.96
N LEU A 85 -13.51 -4.44 -6.71
CA LEU A 85 -13.68 -3.45 -7.78
C LEU A 85 -14.57 -3.98 -8.92
N ALA A 86 -14.47 -5.25 -9.25
CA ALA A 86 -15.32 -5.89 -10.28
C ALA A 86 -16.81 -5.86 -9.90
N ALA A 87 -17.14 -5.93 -8.61
CA ALA A 87 -18.52 -5.77 -8.16
C ALA A 87 -19.06 -4.36 -8.48
N VAL A 88 -18.22 -3.32 -8.33
CA VAL A 88 -18.61 -1.95 -8.72
C VAL A 88 -18.80 -1.84 -10.25
N TRP A 89 -17.91 -2.44 -11.05
CA TRP A 89 -18.08 -2.49 -12.50
C TRP A 89 -19.42 -3.10 -12.93
N LYS A 90 -19.88 -4.14 -12.21
CA LYS A 90 -21.17 -4.79 -12.52
C LYS A 90 -22.38 -3.92 -12.20
N VAL A 91 -22.28 -3.10 -11.16
CA VAL A 91 -23.37 -2.19 -10.74
C VAL A 91 -23.38 -0.89 -11.54
N ALA A 92 -22.19 -0.37 -11.85
CA ALA A 92 -21.99 0.89 -12.57
C ALA A 92 -20.99 0.67 -13.71
N PRO A 93 -21.41 0.17 -14.88
CA PRO A 93 -20.49 -0.23 -15.97
C PRO A 93 -19.96 0.95 -16.81
N ALA A 94 -20.59 2.13 -16.75
CA ALA A 94 -20.19 3.27 -17.55
C ALA A 94 -18.93 3.93 -17.00
N PHE A 95 -17.85 3.91 -17.79
CA PHE A 95 -16.57 4.54 -17.45
C PHE A 95 -16.28 5.67 -18.46
N PRO A 96 -15.86 6.84 -18.02
CA PRO A 96 -15.29 7.20 -16.69
C PRO A 96 -16.31 7.69 -15.63
N GLU A 97 -17.61 7.69 -15.89
CA GLU A 97 -18.66 8.21 -15.01
C GLU A 97 -18.72 7.50 -13.67
N ASN A 98 -18.28 6.24 -13.62
CA ASN A 98 -18.26 5.41 -12.41
C ASN A 98 -17.02 5.64 -11.51
N ILE A 99 -16.11 6.54 -11.84
CA ILE A 99 -14.88 6.80 -11.05
C ILE A 99 -15.22 7.13 -9.59
N SER A 100 -16.25 7.94 -9.36
CA SER A 100 -16.67 8.32 -8.01
C SER A 100 -17.10 7.12 -7.17
N TRP A 101 -17.76 6.11 -7.77
CA TRP A 101 -18.14 4.88 -7.07
C TRP A 101 -16.94 4.08 -6.62
N PHE A 102 -15.91 3.97 -7.46
CA PHE A 102 -14.65 3.33 -7.08
C PHE A 102 -13.95 4.07 -5.94
N LYS A 103 -13.85 5.40 -6.07
CA LYS A 103 -13.18 6.24 -5.06
C LYS A 103 -13.89 6.24 -3.71
N LEU A 104 -15.21 6.00 -3.64
CA LEU A 104 -15.95 5.90 -2.39
C LEU A 104 -15.62 4.65 -1.55
N ILE A 105 -15.03 3.61 -2.15
CA ILE A 105 -14.70 2.37 -1.41
C ILE A 105 -13.69 2.68 -0.31
N ASN A 106 -12.59 3.34 -0.63
CA ASN A 106 -11.50 3.57 0.32
C ASN A 106 -11.88 4.45 1.52
N PRO A 107 -12.66 5.55 1.40
CA PRO A 107 -13.24 6.27 2.53
C PRO A 107 -14.05 5.40 3.50
N VAL A 108 -14.87 4.50 2.97
CA VAL A 108 -15.65 3.57 3.80
C VAL A 108 -14.74 2.55 4.51
N VAL A 109 -13.78 2.02 3.78
CA VAL A 109 -12.84 1.02 4.29
C VAL A 109 -11.90 1.62 5.34
N ILE A 110 -11.39 2.85 5.16
CA ILE A 110 -10.53 3.49 6.17
C ILE A 110 -11.33 3.86 7.43
N ALA A 111 -12.61 4.23 7.29
CA ALA A 111 -13.49 4.42 8.43
C ALA A 111 -13.65 3.12 9.25
N ALA A 112 -13.85 1.99 8.58
CA ALA A 112 -13.89 0.69 9.23
C ALA A 112 -12.55 0.34 9.90
N ALA A 113 -11.44 0.63 9.23
CA ALA A 113 -10.09 0.43 9.77
C ALA A 113 -9.84 1.30 11.03
N ALA A 114 -10.28 2.56 11.03
CA ALA A 114 -10.16 3.45 12.19
C ALA A 114 -10.97 2.94 13.39
N ALA A 115 -12.22 2.48 13.15
CA ALA A 115 -13.03 1.85 14.22
C ALA A 115 -12.34 0.58 14.75
N ALA A 116 -11.85 -0.29 13.88
CA ALA A 116 -11.13 -1.50 14.25
C ALA A 116 -9.84 -1.18 15.02
N ALA A 117 -9.12 -0.13 14.65
CA ALA A 117 -7.90 0.31 15.33
C ALA A 117 -8.17 0.79 16.76
N VAL A 118 -9.23 1.58 16.99
CA VAL A 118 -9.63 1.98 18.35
C VAL A 118 -10.02 0.75 19.19
N LEU A 119 -10.82 -0.17 18.63
CA LEU A 119 -11.18 -1.41 19.32
C LEU A 119 -9.95 -2.27 19.64
N PHE A 120 -9.00 -2.35 18.73
CA PHE A 120 -7.73 -3.04 18.90
C PHE A 120 -6.92 -2.41 20.05
N GLY A 121 -6.78 -1.09 20.05
CA GLY A 121 -6.10 -0.34 21.11
C GLY A 121 -6.73 -0.57 22.49
N GLN A 122 -8.05 -0.50 22.59
CA GLN A 122 -8.79 -0.70 23.84
C GLN A 122 -8.75 -2.16 24.32
N ARG A 123 -9.08 -3.11 23.43
CA ARG A 123 -9.32 -4.51 23.82
C ARG A 123 -8.03 -5.31 23.96
N LEU A 124 -7.10 -5.14 23.04
CA LEU A 124 -5.85 -5.90 23.01
C LEU A 124 -4.70 -5.17 23.69
N LEU A 125 -4.45 -3.91 23.34
CA LEU A 125 -3.33 -3.15 23.89
C LEU A 125 -3.63 -2.54 25.26
N LYS A 126 -4.90 -2.62 25.71
CA LYS A 126 -5.36 -2.09 27.02
C LYS A 126 -5.10 -0.60 27.21
N LEU A 127 -5.11 0.15 26.11
CA LEU A 127 -4.99 1.61 26.16
C LEU A 127 -6.28 2.24 26.73
N PRO A 128 -6.18 3.33 27.49
CA PRO A 128 -7.33 4.17 27.79
C PRO A 128 -8.03 4.59 26.49
N TRP A 129 -9.35 4.62 26.50
CA TRP A 129 -10.14 4.86 25.28
C TRP A 129 -9.77 6.17 24.57
N TRP A 130 -9.48 7.23 25.34
CA TRP A 130 -9.11 8.53 24.79
C TRP A 130 -7.70 8.54 24.16
N VAL A 131 -6.76 7.73 24.69
CA VAL A 131 -5.43 7.55 24.08
C VAL A 131 -5.55 6.78 22.76
N ALA A 132 -6.34 5.69 22.76
CA ALA A 132 -6.59 4.92 21.55
C ALA A 132 -7.29 5.76 20.47
N LEU A 133 -8.35 6.50 20.85
CA LEU A 133 -9.07 7.39 19.94
C LEU A 133 -8.15 8.48 19.39
N GLY A 134 -7.48 9.24 20.26
CA GLY A 134 -6.59 10.34 19.85
C GLY A 134 -5.47 9.87 18.93
N GLY A 135 -4.80 8.76 19.28
CA GLY A 135 -3.74 8.19 18.45
C GLY A 135 -4.21 7.70 17.07
N VAL A 136 -5.39 7.07 17.01
CA VAL A 136 -5.96 6.62 15.73
C VAL A 136 -6.39 7.80 14.87
N VAL A 137 -7.06 8.80 15.44
CA VAL A 137 -7.47 10.00 14.72
C VAL A 137 -6.25 10.74 14.20
N ALA A 138 -5.24 11.00 15.06
CA ALA A 138 -3.99 11.62 14.67
C ALA A 138 -3.31 10.90 13.49
N ALA A 139 -3.20 9.56 13.58
CA ALA A 139 -2.57 8.76 12.54
C ALA A 139 -3.39 8.72 11.24
N THR A 140 -4.72 8.71 11.31
CA THR A 140 -5.59 8.64 10.14
C THR A 140 -5.66 9.97 9.39
N LEU A 141 -5.52 11.10 10.09
CA LEU A 141 -5.53 12.45 9.50
C LEU A 141 -4.19 12.83 8.85
N THR A 142 -3.19 11.96 8.86
CA THR A 142 -1.93 12.22 8.13
C THR A 142 -2.15 12.25 6.63
N VAL A 143 -1.50 13.20 5.95
CA VAL A 143 -1.55 13.31 4.48
C VAL A 143 -1.24 11.96 3.79
N PRO A 144 -0.19 11.19 4.17
CA PRO A 144 0.08 9.90 3.56
C PRO A 144 -1.07 8.89 3.65
N VAL A 145 -1.76 8.81 4.79
CA VAL A 145 -2.90 7.90 4.97
C VAL A 145 -4.09 8.37 4.15
N LEU A 146 -4.38 9.67 4.14
CA LEU A 146 -5.46 10.25 3.32
C LEU A 146 -5.15 10.13 1.82
N LEU A 147 -3.88 10.27 1.40
CA LEU A 147 -3.47 10.04 0.03
C LEU A 147 -3.78 8.61 -0.42
N LEU A 148 -3.47 7.60 0.40
CA LEU A 148 -3.83 6.21 0.10
C LEU A 148 -5.34 5.98 -0.04
N THR A 149 -6.17 6.82 0.58
CA THR A 149 -7.65 6.73 0.40
C THR A 149 -8.11 7.35 -0.91
N ASN A 150 -7.41 8.38 -1.41
CA ASN A 150 -7.70 9.01 -2.70
C ASN A 150 -7.30 8.15 -3.89
N LEU A 151 -6.20 7.42 -3.74
CA LEU A 151 -5.71 6.47 -4.73
C LEU A 151 -6.50 5.17 -4.60
N LEU A 152 -6.83 4.56 -5.73
CA LEU A 152 -7.58 3.30 -5.75
C LEU A 152 -6.68 2.11 -5.42
N LEU A 153 -6.04 2.15 -4.25
CA LEU A 153 -5.05 1.18 -3.80
C LEU A 153 -5.63 0.22 -2.77
N SER A 154 -5.02 -0.95 -2.65
CA SER A 154 -5.47 -2.03 -1.75
C SER A 154 -5.09 -1.84 -0.27
N GLU A 155 -4.29 -0.84 0.04
CA GLU A 155 -3.73 -0.57 1.36
C GLU A 155 -4.77 -0.30 2.45
N PRO A 156 -5.82 0.53 2.22
CA PRO A 156 -6.87 0.71 3.23
C PRO A 156 -7.60 -0.58 3.57
N LEU A 157 -7.91 -1.43 2.58
CA LEU A 157 -8.54 -2.74 2.80
C LEU A 157 -7.62 -3.68 3.58
N PHE A 158 -6.32 -3.66 3.26
CA PHE A 158 -5.33 -4.45 4.00
C PHE A 158 -5.32 -4.07 5.49
N LEU A 159 -5.28 -2.78 5.84
CA LEU A 159 -5.32 -2.33 7.24
C LEU A 159 -6.63 -2.73 7.93
N ALA A 160 -7.76 -2.56 7.25
CA ALA A 160 -9.07 -2.90 7.78
C ALA A 160 -9.20 -4.39 8.13
N LEU A 161 -8.58 -5.27 7.33
CA LEU A 161 -8.54 -6.71 7.58
C LEU A 161 -7.44 -7.12 8.55
N LEU A 162 -6.29 -6.45 8.55
CA LEU A 162 -5.15 -6.79 9.41
C LEU A 162 -5.51 -6.71 10.90
N LEU A 163 -6.20 -5.66 11.32
CA LEU A 163 -6.52 -5.43 12.73
C LEU A 163 -7.42 -6.53 13.33
N PRO A 164 -8.56 -6.92 12.72
CA PRO A 164 -9.33 -8.05 13.22
C PRO A 164 -8.59 -9.39 13.08
N THR A 165 -7.76 -9.56 12.04
CA THR A 165 -6.92 -10.75 11.87
C THR A 165 -5.94 -10.91 13.03
N LEU A 166 -5.22 -9.86 13.39
CA LEU A 166 -4.33 -9.85 14.55
C LEU A 166 -5.10 -10.16 15.84
N LEU A 167 -6.26 -9.53 16.06
CA LEU A 167 -7.09 -9.73 17.25
C LEU A 167 -7.54 -11.19 17.39
N VAL A 168 -8.02 -11.80 16.31
CA VAL A 168 -8.49 -13.20 16.32
C VAL A 168 -7.33 -14.16 16.48
N THR A 169 -6.18 -13.91 15.83
CA THR A 169 -4.99 -14.75 15.96
C THR A 169 -4.37 -14.66 17.36
N GLU A 170 -4.37 -13.49 17.98
CA GLU A 170 -3.96 -13.33 19.38
C GLU A 170 -4.86 -14.14 20.34
N ARG A 171 -6.18 -14.11 20.11
CA ARG A 171 -7.11 -14.93 20.88
C ARG A 171 -6.89 -16.41 20.63
N LEU A 172 -6.64 -16.82 19.40
CA LEU A 172 -6.31 -18.20 19.07
C LEU A 172 -5.08 -18.69 19.83
N VAL A 173 -4.00 -17.90 19.84
CA VAL A 173 -2.76 -18.26 20.58
C VAL A 173 -3.02 -18.32 22.09
N ARG A 174 -3.86 -17.45 22.62
CA ARG A 174 -4.14 -17.36 24.06
C ARG A 174 -5.15 -18.40 24.55
N GLU A 175 -6.28 -18.53 23.87
CA GLU A 175 -7.44 -19.31 24.29
C GLU A 175 -7.45 -20.71 23.64
N GLY A 176 -6.94 -20.83 22.41
CA GLY A 176 -7.04 -22.03 21.59
C GLY A 176 -8.43 -22.21 21.00
N GLY A 177 -8.69 -23.40 20.45
CA GLY A 177 -9.99 -23.82 19.99
C GLY A 177 -10.18 -23.79 18.48
N VAL A 178 -10.91 -24.80 17.99
CA VAL A 178 -11.11 -25.06 16.56
C VAL A 178 -11.80 -23.87 15.84
N ARG A 179 -12.81 -23.26 16.46
CA ARG A 179 -13.54 -22.13 15.85
C ARG A 179 -12.63 -20.92 15.64
N LEU A 180 -11.75 -20.63 16.62
CA LEU A 180 -10.78 -19.55 16.47
C LEU A 180 -9.73 -19.87 15.43
N ALA A 181 -9.28 -21.13 15.34
CA ALA A 181 -8.32 -21.56 14.31
C ALA A 181 -8.90 -21.40 12.90
N ILE A 182 -10.16 -21.82 12.68
CA ILE A 182 -10.84 -21.63 11.39
C ILE A 182 -11.02 -20.13 11.08
N GLY A 183 -11.52 -19.35 12.05
CA GLY A 183 -11.72 -17.90 11.84
C GLY A 183 -10.42 -17.16 11.54
N ALA A 184 -9.32 -17.47 12.26
CA ALA A 184 -8.01 -16.92 12.00
C ALA A 184 -7.49 -17.32 10.61
N ALA A 185 -7.64 -18.60 10.22
CA ALA A 185 -7.21 -19.09 8.91
C ALA A 185 -7.92 -18.37 7.76
N VAL A 186 -9.24 -18.20 7.85
CA VAL A 186 -10.03 -17.48 6.84
C VAL A 186 -9.60 -16.01 6.76
N LEU A 187 -9.44 -15.34 7.90
CA LEU A 187 -9.02 -13.94 7.93
C LEU A 187 -7.60 -13.75 7.38
N VAL A 188 -6.66 -14.63 7.73
CA VAL A 188 -5.29 -14.58 7.19
C VAL A 188 -5.29 -14.86 5.69
N ALA A 189 -6.07 -15.83 5.21
CA ALA A 189 -6.17 -16.11 3.79
C ALA A 189 -6.74 -14.89 3.02
N LEU A 190 -7.81 -14.27 3.51
CA LEU A 190 -8.35 -13.04 2.93
C LEU A 190 -7.33 -11.90 2.94
N LEU A 191 -6.60 -11.72 4.05
CA LEU A 191 -5.56 -10.71 4.16
C LEU A 191 -4.44 -10.91 3.12
N VAL A 192 -3.98 -12.15 2.92
CA VAL A 192 -2.97 -12.51 1.92
C VAL A 192 -3.50 -12.34 0.50
N LEU A 193 -4.79 -12.63 0.26
CA LEU A 193 -5.43 -12.41 -1.03
C LEU A 193 -5.68 -10.92 -1.34
N VAL A 194 -5.57 -10.03 -0.36
CA VAL A 194 -5.50 -8.57 -0.59
C VAL A 194 -4.05 -8.14 -0.83
N ARG A 195 -3.11 -8.57 0.04
CA ARG A 195 -1.67 -8.29 -0.08
C ARG A 195 -0.85 -9.43 0.53
N THR A 196 0.09 -9.95 -0.23
CA THR A 196 0.95 -11.09 0.17
C THR A 196 1.68 -10.87 1.50
N LEU A 197 1.99 -9.62 1.85
CA LEU A 197 2.59 -9.24 3.15
C LEU A 197 1.75 -9.69 4.36
N GLY A 198 0.46 -9.96 4.18
CA GLY A 198 -0.39 -10.55 5.22
C GLY A 198 0.10 -11.91 5.74
N GLY A 199 0.93 -12.61 4.97
CA GLY A 199 1.54 -13.89 5.35
C GLY A 199 2.39 -13.83 6.63
N VAL A 200 2.87 -12.65 7.04
CA VAL A 200 3.60 -12.48 8.31
C VAL A 200 2.74 -12.87 9.51
N VAL A 201 1.40 -12.70 9.44
CA VAL A 201 0.48 -13.10 10.52
C VAL A 201 0.37 -14.62 10.60
N LEU A 202 0.38 -15.32 9.46
CA LEU A 202 0.43 -16.78 9.43
C LEU A 202 1.68 -17.29 10.14
N VAL A 203 2.86 -16.78 9.75
CA VAL A 203 4.15 -17.18 10.31
C VAL A 203 4.17 -16.91 11.82
N ALA A 204 3.79 -15.71 12.26
CA ALA A 204 3.73 -15.36 13.67
C ALA A 204 2.77 -16.26 14.46
N GLY A 205 1.59 -16.53 13.93
CA GLY A 205 0.60 -17.41 14.56
C GLY A 205 1.10 -18.85 14.70
N VAL A 206 1.63 -19.42 13.62
CA VAL A 206 2.20 -20.78 13.62
C VAL A 206 3.35 -20.91 14.65
N MET A 207 4.30 -19.97 14.64
CA MET A 207 5.44 -19.98 15.58
C MET A 207 4.98 -19.92 17.05
N LEU A 208 4.00 -19.06 17.34
CA LEU A 208 3.51 -18.91 18.71
C LEU A 208 2.63 -20.06 19.16
N LEU A 209 1.79 -20.63 18.28
CA LEU A 209 1.04 -21.85 18.59
C LEU A 209 1.97 -23.05 18.85
N ALA A 210 3.05 -23.20 18.06
CA ALA A 210 4.08 -24.21 18.29
C ALA A 210 4.77 -24.00 19.65
N ARG A 211 5.15 -22.76 19.99
CA ARG A 211 5.76 -22.40 21.29
C ARG A 211 4.84 -22.72 22.47
N GLU A 212 3.51 -22.49 22.31
CA GLU A 212 2.50 -22.80 23.32
C GLU A 212 2.08 -24.29 23.29
N ARG A 213 2.72 -25.13 22.45
CA ARG A 213 2.44 -26.55 22.24
C ARG A 213 1.00 -26.85 21.83
N ARG A 214 0.34 -25.91 21.16
CA ARG A 214 -1.01 -26.04 20.62
C ARG A 214 -0.96 -26.63 19.22
N TRP A 215 -0.44 -27.85 19.11
CA TRP A 215 -0.14 -28.51 17.82
C TRP A 215 -1.38 -28.69 16.94
N ARG A 216 -2.51 -29.05 17.55
CA ARG A 216 -3.77 -29.24 16.82
C ARG A 216 -4.24 -27.95 16.15
N GLU A 217 -4.29 -26.88 16.91
CA GLU A 217 -4.68 -25.55 16.42
C GLU A 217 -3.68 -25.02 15.40
N MET A 218 -2.40 -25.25 15.61
CA MET A 218 -1.32 -24.87 14.69
C MET A 218 -1.51 -25.54 13.31
N VAL A 219 -1.68 -26.88 13.32
CA VAL A 219 -1.89 -27.65 12.08
C VAL A 219 -3.18 -27.22 11.39
N LEU A 220 -4.29 -27.07 12.13
CA LEU A 220 -5.56 -26.65 11.57
C LEU A 220 -5.47 -25.24 10.97
N PHE A 221 -4.91 -24.28 11.71
CA PHE A 221 -4.72 -22.89 11.26
C PHE A 221 -3.82 -22.81 10.04
N GLY A 222 -2.65 -23.47 10.08
CA GLY A 222 -1.68 -23.47 8.99
C GLY A 222 -2.21 -24.17 7.74
N ALA A 223 -2.68 -25.42 7.89
CA ALA A 223 -3.16 -26.22 6.76
C ALA A 223 -4.39 -25.61 6.08
N LEU A 224 -5.35 -25.10 6.87
CA LEU A 224 -6.53 -24.45 6.30
C LEU A 224 -6.17 -23.15 5.58
N THR A 225 -5.26 -22.34 6.15
CA THR A 225 -4.78 -21.13 5.46
C THR A 225 -4.13 -21.48 4.13
N VAL A 226 -3.22 -22.47 4.12
CA VAL A 226 -2.56 -22.93 2.89
C VAL A 226 -3.59 -23.46 1.90
N ALA A 227 -4.55 -24.28 2.33
CA ALA A 227 -5.60 -24.82 1.46
C ALA A 227 -6.45 -23.71 0.81
N LEU A 228 -6.80 -22.65 1.57
CA LEU A 228 -7.54 -21.51 1.05
C LEU A 228 -6.73 -20.66 0.06
N LEU A 229 -5.42 -20.59 0.21
CA LEU A 229 -4.51 -19.88 -0.69
C LEU A 229 -4.08 -20.72 -1.91
N MET A 230 -4.22 -22.05 -1.84
CA MET A 230 -3.76 -22.97 -2.86
C MET A 230 -4.30 -22.65 -4.27
N PRO A 231 -5.60 -22.35 -4.47
CA PRO A 231 -6.11 -22.02 -5.81
C PRO A 231 -5.36 -20.83 -6.44
N TRP A 232 -5.09 -19.79 -5.65
CA TRP A 232 -4.33 -18.63 -6.10
C TRP A 232 -2.89 -18.99 -6.43
N GLN A 233 -2.20 -19.71 -5.54
CA GLN A 233 -0.80 -20.08 -5.76
C GLN A 233 -0.63 -21.00 -6.97
N LEU A 234 -1.54 -21.95 -7.17
CA LEU A 234 -1.56 -22.82 -8.36
C LEU A 234 -1.83 -22.02 -9.64
N PHE A 235 -2.73 -21.04 -9.59
CA PHE A 235 -2.97 -20.14 -10.71
C PHE A 235 -1.69 -19.37 -11.08
N VAL A 236 -1.03 -18.73 -10.10
CA VAL A 236 0.22 -18.01 -10.32
C VAL A 236 1.30 -18.93 -10.88
N TRP A 237 1.51 -20.09 -10.25
CA TRP A 237 2.54 -21.05 -10.67
C TRP A 237 2.34 -21.56 -12.10
N ARG A 238 1.12 -21.92 -12.46
CA ARG A 238 0.82 -22.38 -13.83
C ARG A 238 0.96 -21.27 -14.85
N SER A 239 0.56 -20.08 -14.50
CA SER A 239 0.53 -18.93 -15.41
C SER A 239 1.87 -18.20 -15.52
N SER A 240 2.84 -18.45 -14.64
CA SER A 240 4.19 -17.90 -14.74
C SER A 240 5.05 -18.59 -15.80
N VAL A 241 4.68 -19.82 -16.17
CA VAL A 241 5.38 -20.59 -17.21
C VAL A 241 5.15 -19.92 -18.57
N GLY A 242 6.25 -19.45 -19.20
CA GLY A 242 6.19 -18.77 -20.51
C GLY A 242 5.71 -17.31 -20.44
N PHE A 243 5.56 -16.74 -19.25
CA PHE A 243 5.25 -15.32 -19.10
C PHE A 243 6.40 -14.46 -19.64
N PRO A 244 6.14 -13.44 -20.50
CA PRO A 244 7.19 -12.64 -21.15
C PRO A 244 8.07 -11.92 -20.13
N ASP A 245 9.39 -12.03 -20.29
CA ASP A 245 10.36 -11.40 -19.37
C ASP A 245 10.24 -9.88 -19.36
N GLU A 246 9.90 -9.28 -20.50
CA GLU A 246 9.71 -7.84 -20.67
C GLU A 246 8.51 -7.30 -19.85
N LEU A 247 7.58 -8.17 -19.47
CA LEU A 247 6.41 -7.80 -18.67
C LEU A 247 6.53 -8.21 -17.20
N ARG A 248 7.56 -8.98 -16.81
CA ARG A 248 7.67 -9.53 -15.44
C ARG A 248 7.74 -8.45 -14.38
N GLY A 249 8.38 -7.33 -14.63
CA GLY A 249 8.55 -6.25 -13.64
C GLY A 249 7.22 -5.69 -13.12
N SER A 250 6.32 -5.34 -14.03
CA SER A 250 5.02 -4.72 -13.70
C SER A 250 3.87 -5.70 -13.63
N TYR A 251 4.01 -6.91 -14.21
CA TYR A 251 2.89 -7.84 -14.42
C TYR A 251 3.18 -9.27 -13.98
N GLY A 252 4.45 -9.63 -13.73
CA GLY A 252 4.89 -10.97 -13.33
C GLY A 252 4.82 -11.21 -11.82
N PRO A 253 5.20 -12.43 -11.35
CA PRO A 253 5.14 -12.77 -9.92
C PRO A 253 6.16 -11.98 -9.11
N TYR A 254 5.72 -11.36 -8.01
CA TYR A 254 6.58 -10.57 -7.11
C TYR A 254 7.83 -11.29 -6.61
N LEU A 255 7.69 -12.55 -6.18
CA LEU A 255 8.81 -13.29 -5.59
C LEU A 255 9.90 -13.58 -6.60
N GLU A 256 9.55 -13.87 -7.85
CA GLU A 256 10.54 -14.09 -8.93
C GLU A 256 11.27 -12.78 -9.23
N TRP A 257 10.55 -11.67 -9.39
CA TRP A 257 11.09 -10.36 -9.65
C TRP A 257 12.13 -9.94 -8.58
N VAL A 258 11.77 -10.08 -7.29
CA VAL A 258 12.68 -9.78 -6.18
C VAL A 258 13.87 -10.73 -6.16
N ALA A 259 13.63 -12.04 -6.35
CA ALA A 259 14.70 -13.04 -6.36
C ALA A 259 15.72 -12.80 -7.48
N ASP A 260 15.25 -12.39 -8.66
CA ASP A 260 16.12 -12.09 -9.80
C ASP A 260 17.01 -10.85 -9.53
N GLY A 261 16.44 -9.81 -8.90
CA GLY A 261 17.22 -8.66 -8.46
C GLY A 261 18.33 -9.03 -7.47
N TYR A 262 18.03 -9.88 -6.49
CA TYR A 262 19.03 -10.34 -5.53
C TYR A 262 20.04 -11.33 -6.11
N ARG A 263 19.65 -12.18 -7.06
CA ARG A 263 20.59 -13.07 -7.78
C ARG A 263 21.56 -12.26 -8.61
N ALA A 264 21.07 -11.24 -9.32
CA ALA A 264 21.90 -10.38 -10.17
C ALA A 264 22.83 -9.47 -9.36
N GLY A 265 22.33 -8.83 -8.30
CA GLY A 265 23.09 -7.83 -7.54
C GLY A 265 23.81 -8.33 -6.29
N GLY A 266 23.50 -9.53 -5.80
CA GLY A 266 24.14 -10.16 -4.63
C GLY A 266 24.08 -9.33 -3.35
N PHE A 267 25.07 -9.54 -2.48
CA PHE A 267 25.16 -8.86 -1.18
C PHE A 267 25.33 -7.33 -1.28
N PRO A 268 26.09 -6.78 -2.24
CA PRO A 268 26.16 -5.32 -2.43
C PRO A 268 24.79 -4.68 -2.68
N PHE A 269 23.95 -5.31 -3.50
CA PHE A 269 22.60 -4.84 -3.77
C PHE A 269 21.73 -4.89 -2.52
N LEU A 270 21.74 -6.00 -1.77
CA LEU A 270 21.02 -6.11 -0.49
C LEU A 270 21.43 -4.99 0.48
N ARG A 271 22.73 -4.73 0.63
CA ARG A 271 23.24 -3.67 1.50
C ARG A 271 22.74 -2.30 1.06
N ALA A 272 22.74 -2.03 -0.25
CA ALA A 272 22.28 -0.76 -0.81
C ALA A 272 20.76 -0.55 -0.58
N VAL A 273 19.94 -1.58 -0.83
CA VAL A 273 18.49 -1.57 -0.57
C VAL A 273 18.22 -1.30 0.92
N VAL A 274 18.86 -2.05 1.82
CA VAL A 274 18.70 -1.88 3.28
C VAL A 274 19.08 -0.46 3.71
N ALA A 275 20.23 0.04 3.25
CA ALA A 275 20.70 1.38 3.60
C ALA A 275 19.72 2.47 3.12
N LYS A 276 19.24 2.38 1.86
CA LYS A 276 18.26 3.32 1.29
C LYS A 276 16.95 3.28 2.05
N ASN A 277 16.43 2.09 2.35
CA ASN A 277 15.15 1.92 3.03
C ASN A 277 15.20 2.39 4.49
N LEU A 278 16.28 2.13 5.21
CA LEU A 278 16.49 2.65 6.56
C LEU A 278 16.63 4.17 6.57
N ALA A 279 17.35 4.74 5.61
CA ALA A 279 17.49 6.20 5.48
C ALA A 279 16.14 6.87 5.17
N ALA A 280 15.33 6.30 4.26
CA ALA A 280 13.98 6.79 3.97
C ALA A 280 13.06 6.71 5.20
N THR A 281 13.06 5.57 5.90
CA THR A 281 12.29 5.40 7.16
C THR A 281 12.70 6.43 8.21
N TRP A 282 13.99 6.67 8.36
CA TRP A 282 14.52 7.68 9.30
C TRP A 282 14.08 9.09 8.93
N ALA A 283 14.18 9.43 7.63
CA ALA A 283 13.73 10.73 7.13
C ALA A 283 12.22 10.95 7.36
N MET A 284 11.40 9.91 7.11
CA MET A 284 9.96 9.94 7.35
C MET A 284 9.64 10.20 8.82
N LEU A 285 10.27 9.48 9.76
CA LEU A 285 10.09 9.71 11.20
C LEU A 285 10.46 11.15 11.57
N GLY A 286 11.57 11.66 11.04
CA GLY A 286 11.98 13.03 11.25
C GLY A 286 10.94 14.05 10.82
N VAL A 287 10.36 13.87 9.64
CA VAL A 287 9.34 14.76 9.09
C VAL A 287 8.02 14.66 9.87
N PHE A 288 7.58 13.46 10.23
CA PHE A 288 6.30 13.24 10.90
C PHE A 288 6.25 13.83 12.32
N PHE A 289 7.39 13.88 13.01
CA PHE A 289 7.45 14.39 14.39
C PHE A 289 8.12 15.76 14.52
N SER A 290 8.69 16.30 13.44
CA SER A 290 9.31 17.65 13.44
C SER A 290 9.22 18.32 12.07
N PRO A 291 8.03 18.71 11.61
CA PRO A 291 7.83 19.25 10.25
C PRO A 291 8.51 20.62 10.01
N PHE A 292 8.76 21.37 11.08
CA PHE A 292 9.34 22.72 11.01
C PHE A 292 10.80 22.81 11.48
N ILE A 293 11.31 21.73 12.09
CA ILE A 293 12.64 21.70 12.70
C ILE A 293 13.56 20.86 11.83
N THR A 294 14.79 21.32 11.62
CA THR A 294 15.82 20.62 10.84
C THR A 294 17.07 20.36 11.70
N GLY A 295 18.07 19.70 11.15
CA GLY A 295 19.32 19.43 11.82
C GLY A 295 19.22 18.45 12.99
N ALA A 296 20.08 18.60 13.99
CA ALA A 296 20.24 17.66 15.11
C ALA A 296 18.95 17.41 15.90
N THR A 297 18.14 18.45 16.09
CA THR A 297 16.86 18.30 16.83
C THR A 297 15.87 17.39 16.11
N ARG A 298 15.80 17.46 14.77
CA ARG A 298 14.96 16.51 13.98
C ARG A 298 15.43 15.08 14.19
N HIS A 299 16.73 14.83 14.13
CA HIS A 299 17.29 13.51 14.37
C HIS A 299 17.05 13.01 15.79
N LEU A 300 17.11 13.87 16.79
CA LEU A 300 16.76 13.52 18.17
C LEU A 300 15.29 13.11 18.29
N LEU A 301 14.36 13.86 17.70
CA LEU A 301 12.92 13.53 17.73
C LEU A 301 12.63 12.23 16.97
N ALA A 302 13.28 11.99 15.84
CA ALA A 302 13.19 10.69 15.13
C ALA A 302 13.70 9.54 15.99
N ALA A 303 14.83 9.72 16.68
CA ALA A 303 15.38 8.72 17.60
C ALA A 303 14.45 8.43 18.79
N LEU A 304 13.85 9.46 19.37
CA LEU A 304 12.87 9.32 20.45
C LEU A 304 11.62 8.58 19.96
N ALA A 305 11.11 8.91 18.78
CA ALA A 305 9.96 8.22 18.18
C ALA A 305 10.27 6.73 17.94
N LEU A 306 11.44 6.44 17.36
CA LEU A 306 11.89 5.06 17.14
C LEU A 306 12.05 4.31 18.46
N LEU A 307 12.65 4.93 19.48
CA LEU A 307 12.83 4.32 20.81
C LEU A 307 11.48 3.98 21.45
N VAL A 308 10.51 4.90 21.39
CA VAL A 308 9.15 4.66 21.92
C VAL A 308 8.47 3.52 21.17
N PHE A 309 8.60 3.49 19.85
CA PHE A 309 8.05 2.41 19.02
C PHE A 309 8.69 1.05 19.32
N VAL A 310 10.01 0.97 19.33
CA VAL A 310 10.75 -0.27 19.66
C VAL A 310 10.42 -0.72 21.09
N GLY A 311 10.36 0.21 22.04
CA GLY A 311 9.91 -0.05 23.40
C GLY A 311 8.50 -0.63 23.46
N GLY A 312 7.60 -0.15 22.61
CA GLY A 312 6.25 -0.69 22.43
C GLY A 312 6.27 -2.11 21.88
N LEU A 313 7.00 -2.33 20.80
CA LEU A 313 7.12 -3.63 20.16
C LEU A 313 7.68 -4.69 21.12
N VAL A 314 8.78 -4.39 21.81
CA VAL A 314 9.38 -5.25 22.82
C VAL A 314 8.43 -5.46 24.01
N GLY A 315 7.73 -4.41 24.42
CA GLY A 315 6.75 -4.45 25.50
C GLY A 315 5.53 -5.33 25.22
N LEU A 316 5.16 -5.51 23.95
CA LEU A 316 4.06 -6.37 23.51
C LEU A 316 4.45 -7.84 23.32
N ALA A 317 5.74 -8.15 23.15
CA ALA A 317 6.24 -9.49 22.89
C ALA A 317 6.00 -10.53 24.02
N PRO A 318 5.95 -10.18 25.33
CA PRO A 318 5.71 -11.14 26.39
C PRO A 318 4.33 -11.82 26.29
N ARG A 319 4.26 -13.08 26.81
CA ARG A 319 3.01 -13.82 26.97
C ARG A 319 1.96 -13.01 27.74
N GLY A 320 0.72 -13.14 27.30
CA GLY A 320 -0.41 -12.42 27.91
C GLY A 320 -0.61 -10.96 27.47
N ARG A 321 0.27 -10.47 26.58
CA ARG A 321 0.11 -9.15 25.92
C ARG A 321 -0.36 -9.30 24.48
N ALA A 322 0.48 -8.97 23.49
CA ALA A 322 0.15 -9.08 22.07
C ALA A 322 1.35 -9.64 21.26
N PRO A 323 1.82 -10.87 21.58
CA PRO A 323 3.01 -11.44 20.95
C PRO A 323 2.85 -11.70 19.44
N VAL A 324 1.65 -12.05 18.96
CA VAL A 324 1.39 -12.21 17.52
C VAL A 324 1.59 -10.89 16.82
N THR A 325 1.02 -9.81 17.36
CA THR A 325 1.15 -8.45 16.82
C THR A 325 2.62 -8.03 16.79
N ALA A 326 3.36 -8.24 17.90
CA ALA A 326 4.77 -7.89 17.97
C ALA A 326 5.61 -8.64 16.92
N LEU A 327 5.41 -9.96 16.79
CA LEU A 327 6.17 -10.79 15.85
C LEU A 327 5.76 -10.52 14.40
N ALA A 328 4.47 -10.41 14.10
CA ALA A 328 3.99 -10.10 12.77
C ALA A 328 4.47 -8.72 12.29
N LEU A 329 4.43 -7.71 13.18
CA LEU A 329 4.90 -6.37 12.85
C LEU A 329 6.43 -6.34 12.66
N ALA A 330 7.19 -7.06 13.49
CA ALA A 330 8.63 -7.20 13.30
C ALA A 330 8.95 -7.88 11.96
N GLY A 331 8.24 -8.94 11.61
CA GLY A 331 8.37 -9.62 10.31
C GLY A 331 7.98 -8.73 9.13
N TYR A 332 6.90 -7.96 9.26
CA TYR A 332 6.47 -6.98 8.25
C TYR A 332 7.56 -5.94 7.99
N LEU A 333 8.09 -5.32 9.05
CA LEU A 333 9.14 -4.30 8.94
C LEU A 333 10.45 -4.90 8.39
N ALA A 334 10.80 -6.12 8.77
CA ALA A 334 11.97 -6.80 8.23
C ALA A 334 11.85 -7.00 6.71
N ILE A 335 10.67 -7.41 6.22
CA ILE A 335 10.41 -7.54 4.77
C ILE A 335 10.50 -6.16 4.10
N VAL A 336 9.87 -5.14 4.66
CA VAL A 336 9.89 -3.77 4.10
C VAL A 336 11.32 -3.23 3.98
N VAL A 337 12.19 -3.49 4.97
CA VAL A 337 13.59 -3.04 4.94
C VAL A 337 14.40 -3.68 3.81
N ILE A 338 14.12 -4.94 3.48
CA ILE A 338 14.81 -5.65 2.40
C ILE A 338 14.07 -5.58 1.05
N TRP A 339 12.91 -4.92 0.98
CA TRP A 339 12.12 -4.84 -0.23
C TRP A 339 12.71 -3.82 -1.20
N PRO A 340 13.05 -4.18 -2.46
CA PRO A 340 13.69 -3.26 -3.40
C PRO A 340 12.66 -2.31 -4.05
N PHE A 341 11.98 -1.52 -3.22
CA PHE A 341 10.99 -0.53 -3.61
C PHE A 341 10.84 0.55 -2.53
N TRP A 342 10.13 1.66 -2.81
CA TRP A 342 9.91 2.74 -1.83
C TRP A 342 9.15 2.26 -0.61
N VAL A 343 9.74 2.45 0.57
CA VAL A 343 9.21 1.98 1.85
C VAL A 343 8.01 2.80 2.34
N ASP A 344 7.91 4.06 1.90
CA ASP A 344 6.94 5.02 2.42
C ASP A 344 5.52 4.48 2.36
N ARG A 345 5.10 3.98 1.22
CA ARG A 345 3.77 3.43 1.00
C ARG A 345 3.44 2.26 1.93
N PHE A 346 4.42 1.39 2.20
CA PHE A 346 4.25 0.25 3.12
C PHE A 346 4.13 0.71 4.57
N LEU A 347 4.83 1.78 4.96
CA LEU A 347 4.78 2.33 6.31
C LEU A 347 3.53 3.18 6.53
N TRP A 348 3.07 3.92 5.52
CA TRP A 348 1.88 4.76 5.60
C TRP A 348 0.62 3.97 5.94
N VAL A 349 0.39 2.84 5.27
CA VAL A 349 -0.77 1.99 5.57
C VAL A 349 -0.75 1.46 6.99
N MET A 350 0.44 1.19 7.53
CA MET A 350 0.61 0.67 8.89
C MET A 350 0.59 1.76 9.97
N TRP A 351 0.58 3.05 9.58
CA TRP A 351 0.76 4.15 10.51
C TRP A 351 -0.20 4.16 11.70
N PRO A 352 -1.51 3.88 11.55
CA PRO A 352 -2.42 3.77 12.69
C PRO A 352 -2.03 2.65 13.68
N LEU A 353 -1.56 1.51 13.18
CA LEU A 353 -1.08 0.42 14.04
C LEU A 353 0.27 0.76 14.69
N LEU A 354 1.21 1.36 13.96
CA LEU A 354 2.50 1.80 14.48
C LEU A 354 2.31 2.83 15.61
N MET A 355 1.41 3.78 15.44
CA MET A 355 1.05 4.78 16.46
C MET A 355 0.48 4.10 17.72
N LEU A 356 -0.43 3.16 17.56
CA LEU A 356 -1.00 2.42 18.70
C LEU A 356 0.06 1.61 19.45
N VAL A 357 1.01 0.99 18.75
CA VAL A 357 2.12 0.24 19.36
C VAL A 357 3.05 1.18 20.13
N ALA A 358 3.37 2.34 19.57
CA ALA A 358 4.16 3.36 20.25
C ALA A 358 3.46 3.87 21.53
N LEU A 359 2.17 4.20 21.44
CA LEU A 359 1.37 4.63 22.58
C LEU A 359 1.24 3.54 23.64
N ALA A 360 1.12 2.26 23.24
CA ALA A 360 1.11 1.13 24.18
C ALA A 360 2.46 0.99 24.90
N GLY A 361 3.56 1.22 24.20
CA GLY A 361 4.90 1.26 24.80
C GLY A 361 5.05 2.37 25.84
N ALA A 362 4.64 3.59 25.47
CA ALA A 362 4.68 4.73 26.38
C ALA A 362 3.78 4.51 27.61
N HIS A 363 2.55 4.01 27.41
CA HIS A 363 1.63 3.70 28.50
C HIS A 363 2.18 2.62 29.43
N LEU A 364 2.80 1.59 28.88
CA LEU A 364 3.44 0.53 29.64
C LEU A 364 4.65 1.03 30.45
N ALA A 365 5.49 1.83 29.86
CA ALA A 365 6.64 2.46 30.54
C ALA A 365 6.15 3.36 31.69
N PHE A 366 5.15 4.18 31.43
CA PHE A 366 4.52 5.04 32.42
C PHE A 366 4.00 4.25 33.63
N THR A 367 3.19 3.22 33.39
CA THR A 367 2.57 2.42 34.46
C THR A 367 3.63 1.66 35.28
N ARG A 368 4.65 1.10 34.63
CA ARG A 368 5.75 0.40 35.32
C ARG A 368 6.59 1.35 36.19
N LEU A 369 6.99 2.50 35.64
CA LEU A 369 7.80 3.48 36.36
C LEU A 369 7.03 4.03 37.58
N ARG A 370 5.74 4.27 37.43
CA ARG A 370 4.90 4.72 38.54
C ARG A 370 4.76 3.65 39.62
N ALA A 371 4.53 2.41 39.24
CA ALA A 371 4.46 1.28 40.17
C ALA A 371 5.80 0.99 40.88
N SER A 372 6.92 1.32 40.26
CA SER A 372 8.27 1.16 40.84
C SER A 372 8.71 2.36 41.72
N GLY A 373 7.80 3.29 42.06
CA GLY A 373 8.14 4.45 42.90
C GLY A 373 9.00 5.51 42.18
N ARG A 374 8.98 5.54 40.83
CA ARG A 374 9.78 6.48 40.00
C ARG A 374 8.87 7.48 39.26
N PRO A 375 8.07 8.30 39.96
CA PRO A 375 7.07 9.17 39.30
C PRO A 375 7.68 10.23 38.39
N ARG A 376 8.89 10.76 38.70
CA ARG A 376 9.57 11.75 37.84
C ARG A 376 9.92 11.18 36.45
N PHE A 377 10.37 9.94 36.38
CA PHE A 377 10.61 9.26 35.09
C PHE A 377 9.31 8.96 34.36
N ALA A 378 8.25 8.61 35.07
CA ALA A 378 6.92 8.42 34.47
C ALA A 378 6.42 9.73 33.84
N THR A 379 6.60 10.87 34.53
CA THR A 379 6.29 12.20 33.95
C THR A 379 7.15 12.49 32.71
N GLY A 380 8.42 12.09 32.70
CA GLY A 380 9.29 12.21 31.53
C GLY A 380 8.75 11.44 30.31
N VAL A 381 8.22 10.22 30.50
CA VAL A 381 7.59 9.46 29.41
C VAL A 381 6.38 10.20 28.86
N VAL A 382 5.54 10.78 29.71
CA VAL A 382 4.39 11.58 29.26
C VAL A 382 4.85 12.82 28.51
N ALA A 383 5.88 13.51 28.99
CA ALA A 383 6.42 14.71 28.32
C ALA A 383 6.97 14.38 26.93
N VAL A 384 7.70 13.26 26.77
CA VAL A 384 8.19 12.80 25.47
C VAL A 384 7.03 12.45 24.54
N ALA A 385 6.02 11.68 25.04
CA ALA A 385 4.85 11.32 24.25
C ALA A 385 4.05 12.56 23.81
N ALA A 386 3.89 13.55 24.70
CA ALA A 386 3.22 14.80 24.38
C ALA A 386 4.01 15.63 23.35
N LEU A 387 5.33 15.72 23.49
CA LEU A 387 6.20 16.43 22.54
C LEU A 387 6.09 15.82 21.13
N LEU A 388 6.20 14.48 21.04
CA LEU A 388 6.05 13.76 19.78
C LEU A 388 4.63 13.92 19.22
N GLY A 389 3.60 13.84 20.07
CA GLY A 389 2.21 14.08 19.67
C GLY A 389 2.00 15.48 19.10
N LEU A 390 2.50 16.53 19.77
CA LEU A 390 2.43 17.90 19.26
C LEU A 390 3.14 18.07 17.92
N GLY A 391 4.32 17.47 17.76
CA GLY A 391 5.05 17.48 16.49
C GLY A 391 4.26 16.79 15.37
N HIS A 392 3.63 15.66 15.68
CA HIS A 392 2.79 14.93 14.73
C HIS A 392 1.53 15.72 14.34
N GLU A 393 0.85 16.35 15.31
CA GLU A 393 -0.30 17.21 15.01
C GLU A 393 0.10 18.45 14.21
N ALA A 394 1.27 19.04 14.48
CA ALA A 394 1.80 20.12 13.67
C ALA A 394 2.05 19.68 12.21
N TYR A 395 2.51 18.44 12.01
CA TYR A 395 2.62 17.83 10.68
C TYR A 395 1.25 17.70 10.01
N ASN A 396 0.24 17.17 10.72
CA ASN A 396 -1.13 17.00 10.20
C ASN A 396 -1.75 18.35 9.82
N VAL A 397 -1.71 19.34 10.71
CA VAL A 397 -2.26 20.67 10.45
C VAL A 397 -1.60 21.32 9.25
N ARG A 398 -0.26 21.29 9.17
CA ARG A 398 0.47 21.80 8.01
C ARG A 398 0.09 21.06 6.73
N GLY A 399 -0.01 19.73 6.80
CA GLY A 399 -0.39 18.89 5.68
C GLY A 399 -1.78 19.27 5.18
N LEU A 400 -2.80 19.20 6.03
CA LEU A 400 -4.19 19.50 5.67
C LEU A 400 -4.37 20.93 5.14
N ALA A 401 -3.64 21.92 5.72
CA ALA A 401 -3.67 23.30 5.26
C ALA A 401 -2.94 23.53 3.92
N SER A 402 -2.18 22.56 3.43
CA SER A 402 -1.37 22.73 2.20
C SER A 402 -2.14 22.56 0.89
N GLY A 403 -3.37 22.01 0.92
CA GLY A 403 -4.11 21.59 -0.28
C GLY A 403 -3.34 20.50 -1.06
N TRP A 404 -2.74 19.56 -0.33
CA TRP A 404 -1.91 18.47 -0.88
C TRP A 404 -2.68 17.62 -1.87
N GLU A 405 -4.00 17.46 -1.68
CA GLU A 405 -4.89 16.68 -2.53
C GLU A 405 -4.92 17.17 -3.98
N HIS A 406 -4.62 18.47 -4.19
CA HIS A 406 -4.52 19.08 -5.51
C HIS A 406 -3.09 19.17 -6.04
N LYS A 407 -2.09 18.86 -5.21
CA LYS A 407 -0.65 18.94 -5.56
C LYS A 407 0.00 17.57 -5.68
N ALA A 408 -0.41 16.64 -4.83
CA ALA A 408 0.13 15.29 -4.87
C ALA A 408 -0.22 14.66 -6.22
N SER A 409 0.79 14.20 -6.95
CA SER A 409 0.67 13.63 -8.30
C SER A 409 0.19 14.58 -9.42
N ALA A 410 0.08 15.89 -9.18
CA ALA A 410 -0.44 16.84 -10.18
C ALA A 410 0.31 16.76 -11.52
N ASP A 411 1.64 16.69 -11.50
CA ASP A 411 2.45 16.61 -12.72
C ASP A 411 2.23 15.28 -13.47
N MET A 412 2.18 14.16 -12.75
CA MET A 412 1.89 12.84 -13.34
C MET A 412 0.46 12.79 -13.88
N THR A 413 -0.50 13.36 -13.16
CA THR A 413 -1.90 13.46 -13.61
C THR A 413 -2.00 14.30 -14.88
N ALA A 414 -1.35 15.46 -14.92
CA ALA A 414 -1.33 16.32 -16.11
C ALA A 414 -0.72 15.61 -17.31
N ALA A 415 0.41 14.93 -17.12
CA ALA A 415 1.05 14.12 -18.15
C ALA A 415 0.13 13.00 -18.67
N GLY A 416 -0.51 12.26 -17.76
CA GLY A 416 -1.44 11.19 -18.11
C GLY A 416 -2.67 11.70 -18.87
N VAL A 417 -3.26 12.82 -18.44
CA VAL A 417 -4.39 13.46 -19.13
C VAL A 417 -3.99 13.92 -20.52
N MET A 418 -2.78 14.48 -20.68
CA MET A 418 -2.27 14.86 -22.01
C MET A 418 -2.14 13.65 -22.94
N LEU A 419 -1.55 12.55 -22.46
CA LEU A 419 -1.40 11.30 -23.22
C LEU A 419 -2.78 10.74 -23.62
N VAL A 420 -3.72 10.65 -22.69
CA VAL A 420 -5.08 10.15 -22.95
C VAL A 420 -5.81 11.02 -23.98
N ARG A 421 -5.78 12.35 -23.83
CA ARG A 421 -6.42 13.27 -24.78
C ARG A 421 -5.81 13.14 -26.17
N HIS A 422 -4.49 13.03 -26.24
CA HIS A 422 -3.77 12.90 -27.51
C HIS A 422 -4.16 11.62 -28.24
N VAL A 423 -4.18 10.48 -27.54
CA VAL A 423 -4.55 9.18 -28.13
C VAL A 423 -6.01 9.17 -28.56
N ASN A 424 -6.93 9.67 -27.74
CA ASN A 424 -8.35 9.68 -28.06
C ASN A 424 -8.71 10.67 -29.20
N ALA A 425 -7.89 11.66 -29.48
CA ALA A 425 -8.09 12.60 -30.57
C ALA A 425 -7.57 12.10 -31.92
N ASP A 426 -6.63 11.15 -31.93
CA ASP A 426 -5.98 10.67 -33.17
C ASP A 426 -6.55 9.32 -33.61
N ARG A 427 -7.52 9.36 -34.52
CA ARG A 427 -8.17 8.15 -35.09
C ARG A 427 -7.21 7.20 -35.81
N ARG A 428 -6.01 7.66 -36.18
CA ARG A 428 -4.98 6.79 -36.79
C ARG A 428 -4.46 5.73 -35.82
N LEU A 429 -4.72 5.93 -34.51
CA LEU A 429 -4.34 5.02 -33.43
C LEU A 429 -5.39 3.95 -33.14
N ASP A 430 -6.60 4.08 -33.71
CA ASP A 430 -7.69 3.13 -33.49
C ASP A 430 -7.29 1.72 -33.92
N GLY A 431 -7.45 0.75 -33.01
CA GLY A 431 -7.15 -0.66 -33.26
C GLY A 431 -5.66 -1.02 -33.30
N LYS A 432 -4.75 -0.08 -33.10
CA LYS A 432 -3.30 -0.33 -33.13
C LYS A 432 -2.78 -0.76 -31.77
N LEU A 433 -1.71 -1.57 -31.82
CA LEU A 433 -0.92 -1.89 -30.63
C LEU A 433 0.01 -0.72 -30.33
N ILE A 434 -0.25 -0.05 -29.21
CA ILE A 434 0.49 1.14 -28.77
C ILE A 434 1.51 0.74 -27.70
N ALA A 435 2.71 1.29 -27.74
CA ALA A 435 3.64 1.27 -26.61
C ALA A 435 3.74 2.70 -26.04
N ALA A 436 3.49 2.86 -24.73
CA ALA A 436 3.37 4.19 -24.13
C ALA A 436 3.81 4.26 -22.68
N GLU A 437 4.13 5.48 -22.25
CA GLU A 437 4.21 5.83 -20.83
C GLU A 437 2.81 5.76 -20.20
N LEU A 438 2.74 5.53 -18.88
CA LEU A 438 1.49 5.39 -18.14
C LEU A 438 0.49 4.42 -18.82
N ALA A 439 1.00 3.32 -19.34
CA ALA A 439 0.25 2.36 -20.16
C ALA A 439 -1.08 1.91 -19.53
N PRO A 440 -1.20 1.59 -18.21
CA PRO A 440 -2.48 1.21 -17.62
C PRO A 440 -3.54 2.33 -17.67
N MET A 441 -3.13 3.57 -17.40
CA MET A 441 -4.04 4.73 -17.51
C MET A 441 -4.49 4.92 -18.95
N LEU A 442 -3.55 4.90 -19.88
CA LEU A 442 -3.88 5.10 -21.28
C LEU A 442 -4.85 4.02 -21.79
N ALA A 443 -4.58 2.76 -21.50
CA ALA A 443 -5.47 1.65 -21.86
C ALA A 443 -6.86 1.76 -21.23
N LEU A 444 -6.95 2.21 -19.98
CA LEU A 444 -8.20 2.35 -19.26
C LEU A 444 -9.14 3.37 -19.93
N TYR A 445 -8.60 4.52 -20.35
CA TYR A 445 -9.37 5.64 -20.88
C TYR A 445 -9.54 5.60 -22.42
N SER A 446 -8.64 4.96 -23.15
CA SER A 446 -8.75 4.81 -24.61
C SER A 446 -9.41 3.50 -25.05
N GLY A 447 -9.36 2.48 -24.21
CA GLY A 447 -9.76 1.12 -24.56
C GLY A 447 -8.77 0.41 -25.50
N ALA A 448 -7.65 1.03 -25.85
CA ALA A 448 -6.62 0.46 -26.71
C ALA A 448 -5.80 -0.64 -26.00
N GLN A 449 -5.15 -1.49 -26.78
CA GLN A 449 -4.07 -2.33 -26.27
C GLN A 449 -2.80 -1.50 -26.13
N VAL A 450 -2.28 -1.43 -24.91
CA VAL A 450 -1.12 -0.58 -24.59
C VAL A 450 -0.07 -1.35 -23.83
N LEU A 451 1.13 -1.41 -24.41
CA LEU A 451 2.34 -1.95 -23.79
C LEU A 451 3.05 -0.86 -22.98
N PRO A 452 3.71 -1.18 -21.86
CA PRO A 452 4.65 -0.27 -21.22
C PRO A 452 5.88 -0.07 -22.10
N VAL A 453 6.44 1.13 -22.11
CA VAL A 453 7.74 1.43 -22.75
C VAL A 453 8.91 1.13 -21.82
N GLU A 454 8.65 0.81 -20.58
CA GLU A 454 9.60 0.57 -19.50
C GLU A 454 9.47 -0.84 -18.94
N ILE A 455 10.63 -1.48 -18.70
CA ILE A 455 10.70 -2.77 -18.01
C ILE A 455 11.15 -2.51 -16.58
N LEU A 456 10.21 -2.57 -15.63
CA LEU A 456 10.53 -2.32 -14.23
C LEU A 456 11.45 -3.41 -13.66
N THR A 457 12.61 -3.02 -13.13
CA THR A 457 13.58 -3.93 -12.51
C THR A 457 13.84 -3.57 -11.04
N PRO A 458 14.21 -4.53 -10.17
CA PRO A 458 14.54 -4.23 -8.78
C PRO A 458 15.74 -3.28 -8.64
N ALA A 459 16.65 -3.28 -9.61
CA ALA A 459 17.86 -2.46 -9.58
C ALA A 459 17.57 -0.95 -9.57
N GLU A 460 16.45 -0.52 -10.18
CA GLU A 460 16.02 0.89 -10.23
C GLU A 460 15.74 1.49 -8.85
N HIS A 461 15.47 0.64 -7.88
CA HIS A 461 15.37 1.13 -6.50
C HIS A 461 16.67 1.73 -5.98
N VAL A 462 17.82 1.34 -6.51
CA VAL A 462 19.14 1.76 -6.02
C VAL A 462 19.88 2.64 -7.03
N VAL A 463 19.73 2.34 -8.31
CA VAL A 463 20.44 3.02 -9.40
C VAL A 463 19.42 3.41 -10.47
N ASP A 464 19.35 4.69 -10.79
CA ASP A 464 18.52 5.18 -11.88
C ASP A 464 19.01 4.64 -13.22
N LYS A 465 18.09 4.33 -14.13
CA LYS A 465 18.41 3.91 -15.49
C LYS A 465 19.04 5.05 -16.28
N ASP A 466 20.07 4.74 -17.01
CA ASP A 466 20.63 5.62 -18.02
C ASP A 466 19.90 5.49 -19.37
N ARG A 467 20.28 6.33 -20.32
CA ARG A 467 19.70 6.30 -21.67
C ARG A 467 19.94 4.97 -22.38
N ALA A 468 21.08 4.34 -22.16
CA ALA A 468 21.41 3.07 -22.82
C ALA A 468 20.49 1.94 -22.34
N ALA A 469 20.19 1.90 -21.03
CA ALA A 469 19.23 0.95 -20.45
C ALA A 469 17.83 1.13 -21.06
N HIS A 470 17.35 2.37 -21.20
CA HIS A 470 16.05 2.63 -21.85
C HIS A 470 16.04 2.19 -23.32
N VAL A 471 17.13 2.42 -24.06
CA VAL A 471 17.26 1.95 -25.44
C VAL A 471 17.16 0.43 -25.52
N ASP A 472 17.90 -0.29 -24.67
CA ASP A 472 17.88 -1.76 -24.64
C ASP A 472 16.49 -2.31 -24.30
N GLU A 473 15.78 -1.68 -23.39
CA GLU A 473 14.41 -2.06 -23.03
C GLU A 473 13.44 -1.87 -24.18
N LEU A 474 13.48 -0.71 -24.84
CA LEU A 474 12.64 -0.41 -26.00
C LEU A 474 12.91 -1.40 -27.15
N VAL A 475 14.16 -1.73 -27.40
CA VAL A 475 14.53 -2.73 -28.43
C VAL A 475 13.99 -4.12 -28.07
N ARG A 476 14.02 -4.52 -26.78
CA ARG A 476 13.44 -5.80 -26.32
C ARG A 476 11.93 -5.81 -26.50
N ILE A 477 11.24 -4.74 -26.10
CA ILE A 477 9.80 -4.59 -26.27
C ILE A 477 9.43 -4.62 -27.76
N ASP A 478 10.15 -3.89 -28.61
CA ASP A 478 9.92 -3.86 -30.06
C ASP A 478 10.08 -5.26 -30.67
N ARG A 479 11.16 -5.95 -30.37
CA ARG A 479 11.45 -7.30 -30.87
C ARG A 479 10.39 -8.31 -30.45
N ARG A 480 9.91 -8.24 -29.21
CA ARG A 480 8.97 -9.21 -28.65
C ARG A 480 7.54 -9.00 -29.10
N PHE A 481 7.08 -7.75 -29.05
CA PHE A 481 5.65 -7.42 -29.21
C PHE A 481 5.32 -6.70 -30.52
N ARG A 482 6.32 -6.11 -31.17
CA ARG A 482 6.18 -5.37 -32.41
C ARG A 482 5.06 -4.32 -32.38
N PRO A 483 5.10 -3.35 -31.44
CA PRO A 483 4.11 -2.29 -31.43
C PRO A 483 4.10 -1.54 -32.76
N GLU A 484 2.93 -1.06 -33.17
CA GLU A 484 2.76 -0.30 -34.41
C GLU A 484 3.02 1.19 -34.18
N VAL A 485 2.86 1.64 -32.94
CA VAL A 485 2.99 3.06 -32.59
C VAL A 485 3.61 3.20 -31.19
N TYR A 486 4.48 4.19 -31.05
CA TYR A 486 4.96 4.67 -29.75
C TYR A 486 4.33 6.02 -29.42
N VAL A 487 3.81 6.17 -28.19
CA VAL A 487 3.23 7.44 -27.70
C VAL A 487 3.95 7.79 -26.39
N VAL A 488 4.77 8.83 -26.43
CA VAL A 488 5.65 9.22 -25.32
C VAL A 488 5.66 10.75 -25.10
N LEU A 489 6.06 11.18 -23.91
CA LEU A 489 6.25 12.60 -23.62
C LEU A 489 7.50 13.15 -24.32
N ALA A 490 7.37 14.32 -24.94
CA ALA A 490 8.48 14.94 -25.68
C ALA A 490 9.68 15.29 -24.78
N ALA A 491 9.43 15.64 -23.52
CA ALA A 491 10.46 15.96 -22.54
C ALA A 491 10.90 14.73 -21.70
N GLY A 492 10.32 13.56 -21.95
CA GLY A 492 10.61 12.33 -21.21
C GLY A 492 11.88 11.61 -21.72
N PRO A 493 12.44 10.69 -20.90
CA PRO A 493 13.64 9.93 -21.27
C PRO A 493 13.37 8.99 -22.47
N PHE A 494 12.14 8.53 -22.64
CA PHE A 494 11.80 7.55 -23.68
C PHE A 494 11.82 8.13 -25.09
N TYR A 495 11.44 9.39 -25.30
CA TYR A 495 11.55 10.00 -26.64
C TYR A 495 12.99 10.04 -27.12
N ALA A 496 13.92 10.49 -26.27
CA ALA A 496 15.35 10.50 -26.60
C ALA A 496 15.92 9.09 -26.81
N ALA A 497 15.43 8.10 -26.05
CA ALA A 497 15.84 6.71 -26.21
C ALA A 497 15.31 6.10 -27.51
N LEU A 498 14.05 6.36 -27.89
CA LEU A 498 13.43 5.92 -29.15
C LEU A 498 14.17 6.45 -30.37
N GLN A 499 14.64 7.72 -30.36
CA GLN A 499 15.45 8.28 -31.45
C GLN A 499 16.78 7.58 -31.65
N ALA A 500 17.32 6.92 -30.61
CA ALA A 500 18.59 6.21 -30.65
C ALA A 500 18.41 4.68 -30.78
N ALA A 501 17.20 4.16 -30.64
CA ALA A 501 16.94 2.73 -30.63
C ALA A 501 17.07 2.10 -32.01
N PRO A 502 17.97 1.13 -32.23
CA PRO A 502 18.02 0.34 -33.46
C PRO A 502 16.87 -0.69 -33.41
N LEU A 503 15.71 -0.33 -33.97
CA LEU A 503 14.56 -1.24 -34.03
C LEU A 503 14.85 -2.47 -34.89
N ASP A 504 14.14 -3.56 -34.59
CA ASP A 504 14.38 -4.86 -35.21
C ASP A 504 13.99 -4.87 -36.72
N SER A 505 14.72 -5.65 -37.52
CA SER A 505 14.36 -5.97 -38.92
C SER A 505 14.19 -4.76 -39.85
N GLY A 506 14.99 -3.70 -39.68
CA GLY A 506 14.90 -2.51 -40.55
C GLY A 506 13.69 -1.62 -40.30
N ARG A 507 12.95 -1.85 -39.22
CA ARG A 507 11.85 -0.98 -38.78
C ARG A 507 12.41 0.40 -38.44
N THR A 508 11.68 1.44 -38.85
CA THR A 508 12.03 2.84 -38.60
C THR A 508 10.88 3.58 -37.93
N LEU A 509 11.21 4.66 -37.25
CA LEU A 509 10.20 5.50 -36.61
C LEU A 509 9.94 6.75 -37.45
N LEU A 510 8.66 7.01 -37.71
CA LEU A 510 8.18 8.25 -38.32
C LEU A 510 7.47 9.08 -37.24
N ASP A 511 8.08 10.17 -36.81
CA ASP A 511 7.41 11.14 -35.93
C ASP A 511 6.41 11.96 -36.76
N VAL A 512 5.14 11.77 -36.48
CA VAL A 512 4.02 12.46 -37.17
C VAL A 512 3.47 13.63 -36.36
N THR A 513 4.13 13.97 -35.25
CA THR A 513 3.65 14.97 -34.31
C THR A 513 3.99 16.37 -34.78
N PRO A 514 3.05 17.32 -34.80
CA PRO A 514 3.37 18.72 -35.09
C PRO A 514 4.39 19.30 -34.10
N PRO A 515 5.23 20.25 -34.54
CA PRO A 515 6.14 20.94 -33.65
C PRO A 515 5.41 21.60 -32.47
N GLY A 516 6.03 21.55 -31.27
CA GLY A 516 5.49 22.18 -30.07
C GLY A 516 4.45 21.36 -29.29
N VAL A 517 4.03 20.20 -29.78
CA VAL A 517 3.14 19.30 -29.04
C VAL A 517 3.93 18.54 -27.98
N PRO A 518 3.49 18.51 -26.70
CA PRO A 518 4.24 17.87 -25.61
C PRO A 518 4.19 16.34 -25.62
N VAL A 519 3.32 15.74 -26.43
CA VAL A 519 3.21 14.30 -26.64
C VAL A 519 3.69 13.97 -28.05
N ARG A 520 4.53 12.95 -28.20
CA ARG A 520 5.06 12.47 -29.49
C ARG A 520 4.39 11.18 -29.90
N THR A 521 3.97 11.11 -31.13
CA THR A 521 3.44 9.91 -31.80
C THR A 521 4.41 9.48 -32.89
N LEU A 522 5.00 8.31 -32.70
CA LEU A 522 5.96 7.74 -33.65
C LEU A 522 5.37 6.45 -34.22
N PHE A 523 5.00 6.51 -35.52
CA PHE A 523 4.56 5.31 -36.25
C PHE A 523 5.76 4.47 -36.63
N VAL A 524 5.62 3.16 -36.49
CA VAL A 524 6.62 2.22 -36.93
C VAL A 524 6.37 1.89 -38.40
N GLN A 525 7.36 2.18 -39.22
CA GLN A 525 7.37 1.80 -40.63
C GLN A 525 8.18 0.50 -40.80
N THR A 526 7.60 -0.46 -41.49
CA THR A 526 8.30 -1.67 -41.96
C THR A 526 8.74 -1.50 -43.39
N PRO A 527 9.93 -1.99 -43.78
CA PRO A 527 10.39 -1.89 -45.16
C PRO A 527 9.48 -2.56 -46.18
#